data_37268d30c3fc1bbaf8e905171a332668
#
_entry.id   37268d30c3fc1bbaf8e905171a332668
#
_cell.length_a   1.000
_cell.length_b   1.000
_cell.length_c   1.000
_cell.angle_alpha   90.00
_cell.angle_beta   90.00
_cell.angle_gamma   90.00
#
_symmetry.space_group_name_H-M   'P 1'
#
loop_
_entity.id
_entity.type
_entity.pdbx_description
1 polymer ?
#
loop_
_entity_poly.entity_id
_entity_poly.type
_entity_poly.pdbx_seq_one_letter_code
_entity_poly.pdbx_strand_id
1 'polypeptide(L)'
;MLNKMKIESQLAQIGSIKEPVTGAVSYPIYQATAFRHPKLGQSTGFDYSRSKSPTRSVLEEAAAQLEAGDAAFACSSGMAALQTVFTLFSHGDHLIVSLDLYGGTYRLLERIMTRFGVTASYVDTNDLDAMSERLQPNTKAILVETPTNPLMMITDLELVSSWAKDRGLLTIVDNTLLTPFFQRPIELGADIVVHSATKYLGGHNDVLAGLIIAKGEQLCAELAFLHNSIGAVLGPQDSFLLMRGMKTLALRMERHEYNATAIANYLLEHEAVEEVYYPALRNHPGHSIQNKQSSGNTGIFSFRLKDARYVEPILRHIKLIAFAESLGGVESLMTYPAVQTHADIPEEIRRAIGVDDRLLRLSVGIEHVDDLIADLEQALTAAKQELQ
;
A
#
# COMPACT_ATOMS: atom_id res chain seq x y z
N MET A 1 -21.29 -7.34 16.81
CA MET A 1 -20.83 -6.38 17.85
C MET A 1 -19.58 -5.63 17.38
N LEU A 2 -18.56 -6.26 16.82
CA LEU A 2 -17.31 -5.62 16.35
C LEU A 2 -17.54 -4.52 15.31
N ASN A 3 -18.46 -4.70 14.36
CA ASN A 3 -18.75 -3.70 13.30
C ASN A 3 -19.32 -2.34 13.79
N LYS A 4 -19.63 -2.22 15.08
CA LYS A 4 -20.06 -0.95 15.70
C LYS A 4 -18.99 -0.30 16.56
N MET A 5 -17.82 -0.93 16.69
CA MET A 5 -16.70 -0.41 17.45
C MET A 5 -15.88 0.56 16.59
N LYS A 6 -15.15 1.45 17.25
CA LYS A 6 -14.13 2.29 16.61
C LYS A 6 -13.01 1.41 16.05
N ILE A 7 -12.31 1.90 15.04
CA ILE A 7 -11.32 1.13 14.30
C ILE A 7 -10.16 0.65 15.18
N GLU A 8 -9.75 1.45 16.16
CA GLU A 8 -8.70 1.10 17.13
C GLU A 8 -9.07 -0.15 17.92
N SER A 9 -10.35 -0.25 18.34
CA SER A 9 -10.86 -1.41 19.05
C SER A 9 -10.98 -2.63 18.13
N GLN A 10 -11.39 -2.43 16.88
CA GLN A 10 -11.44 -3.52 15.88
C GLN A 10 -10.04 -4.09 15.66
N LEU A 11 -9.04 -3.23 15.45
CA LEU A 11 -7.63 -3.62 15.27
C LEU A 11 -7.10 -4.39 16.49
N ALA A 12 -7.25 -3.85 17.70
CA ALA A 12 -6.76 -4.47 18.92
C ALA A 12 -7.38 -5.85 19.18
N GLN A 13 -8.64 -6.06 18.73
CA GLN A 13 -9.41 -7.27 18.96
C GLN A 13 -9.36 -8.28 17.81
N ILE A 14 -8.51 -8.10 16.80
CA ILE A 14 -8.37 -9.08 15.70
C ILE A 14 -8.11 -10.49 16.28
N GLY A 15 -8.99 -11.42 15.96
CA GLY A 15 -8.89 -12.84 16.35
C GLY A 15 -9.20 -13.18 17.81
N SER A 16 -9.31 -12.17 18.74
CA SER A 16 -9.39 -12.45 20.17
C SER A 16 -10.67 -13.14 20.64
N ILE A 17 -11.74 -13.12 19.85
CA ILE A 17 -13.03 -13.80 20.19
C ILE A 17 -13.36 -14.97 19.25
N LYS A 18 -12.40 -15.40 18.46
CA LYS A 18 -12.60 -16.39 17.38
C LYS A 18 -12.20 -17.82 17.79
N GLU A 19 -11.62 -18.01 18.97
CA GLU A 19 -11.17 -19.32 19.46
C GLU A 19 -12.12 -19.85 20.54
N PRO A 20 -13.08 -20.76 20.21
CA PRO A 20 -14.09 -21.22 21.15
C PRO A 20 -13.66 -22.46 21.99
N VAL A 21 -12.58 -23.15 21.62
CA VAL A 21 -12.20 -24.42 22.24
C VAL A 21 -11.47 -24.18 23.55
N THR A 22 -10.49 -23.28 23.57
CA THR A 22 -9.67 -22.98 24.75
C THR A 22 -9.96 -21.60 25.32
N GLY A 23 -10.64 -20.73 24.56
CA GLY A 23 -10.83 -19.31 24.90
C GLY A 23 -9.56 -18.48 24.80
N ALA A 24 -8.56 -18.92 24.03
CA ALA A 24 -7.32 -18.19 23.84
C ALA A 24 -7.58 -16.80 23.26
N VAL A 25 -7.03 -15.75 23.89
CA VAL A 25 -7.17 -14.36 23.44
C VAL A 25 -6.36 -14.12 22.16
N SER A 26 -5.24 -14.82 21.97
CA SER A 26 -4.50 -14.85 20.71
C SER A 26 -4.96 -16.03 19.88
N TYR A 27 -5.35 -15.80 18.61
CA TYR A 27 -5.83 -16.88 17.75
C TYR A 27 -4.71 -17.89 17.44
N PRO A 28 -4.98 -19.22 17.49
CA PRO A 28 -3.97 -20.24 17.23
C PRO A 28 -3.47 -20.26 15.80
N ILE A 29 -2.23 -20.73 15.61
CA ILE A 29 -1.66 -21.02 14.29
C ILE A 29 -2.01 -22.47 13.92
N TYR A 30 -2.88 -22.64 12.92
CA TYR A 30 -3.23 -23.94 12.38
C TYR A 30 -2.28 -24.28 11.21
N GLN A 31 -1.17 -24.94 11.55
CA GLN A 31 -0.17 -25.39 10.59
C GLN A 31 -0.59 -26.74 9.99
N ALA A 32 -1.67 -26.72 9.17
CA ALA A 32 -2.25 -27.89 8.54
C ALA A 32 -2.59 -27.60 7.09
N THR A 33 -2.39 -28.59 6.20
CA THR A 33 -2.76 -28.49 4.77
C THR A 33 -4.08 -29.16 4.46
N ALA A 34 -4.47 -30.21 5.19
CA ALA A 34 -5.65 -31.01 4.95
C ALA A 34 -6.47 -31.21 6.23
N PHE A 35 -7.78 -31.28 6.08
CA PHE A 35 -8.72 -31.42 7.19
C PHE A 35 -9.63 -32.63 6.96
N ARG A 36 -10.02 -33.30 8.05
CA ARG A 36 -10.90 -34.49 7.99
C ARG A 36 -12.34 -34.07 7.74
N HIS A 37 -13.00 -34.74 6.83
CA HIS A 37 -14.43 -34.65 6.65
C HIS A 37 -15.15 -35.56 7.71
N PRO A 38 -16.22 -35.07 8.36
CA PRO A 38 -17.02 -35.89 9.28
C PRO A 38 -17.61 -37.12 8.59
N LYS A 39 -18.11 -36.96 7.36
CA LYS A 39 -18.58 -38.03 6.47
C LYS A 39 -18.66 -37.54 5.03
N LEU A 40 -18.95 -38.48 4.08
CA LEU A 40 -19.14 -38.14 2.67
C LEU A 40 -20.19 -37.01 2.50
N GLY A 41 -19.82 -35.96 1.75
CA GLY A 41 -20.66 -34.80 1.47
C GLY A 41 -20.79 -33.80 2.64
N GLN A 42 -20.01 -33.95 3.73
CA GLN A 42 -19.94 -32.99 4.84
C GLN A 42 -18.54 -32.50 5.06
N SER A 43 -18.40 -31.17 5.19
CA SER A 43 -17.17 -30.49 5.55
C SER A 43 -17.32 -29.79 6.92
N THR A 44 -16.19 -29.56 7.59
CA THR A 44 -16.11 -28.66 8.76
C THR A 44 -16.08 -27.18 8.37
N GLY A 45 -16.06 -26.88 7.07
CA GLY A 45 -15.80 -25.56 6.51
C GLY A 45 -14.34 -25.35 6.10
N PHE A 46 -13.49 -26.35 6.38
CA PHE A 46 -12.09 -26.41 5.99
C PHE A 46 -11.82 -27.78 5.38
N ASP A 47 -11.29 -27.78 4.16
CA ASP A 47 -10.99 -29.00 3.41
C ASP A 47 -9.49 -29.06 3.07
N TYR A 48 -8.98 -27.96 2.52
CA TYR A 48 -7.59 -27.81 2.10
C TYR A 48 -7.12 -26.35 2.29
N SER A 49 -5.93 -26.14 2.85
CA SER A 49 -5.50 -24.81 3.30
C SER A 49 -5.26 -23.80 2.17
N ARG A 50 -5.03 -24.23 0.91
CA ARG A 50 -4.96 -23.32 -0.22
C ARG A 50 -6.31 -22.62 -0.45
N SER A 51 -7.42 -23.35 -0.37
CA SER A 51 -8.75 -22.75 -0.48
C SER A 51 -9.14 -21.98 0.79
N LYS A 52 -8.99 -22.61 2.00
CA LYS A 52 -9.35 -21.97 3.26
C LYS A 52 -8.52 -22.52 4.42
N SER A 53 -7.93 -21.64 5.23
CA SER A 53 -7.16 -21.99 6.42
C SER A 53 -7.75 -21.26 7.63
N PRO A 54 -7.90 -21.92 8.82
CA PRO A 54 -8.49 -21.28 10.00
C PRO A 54 -7.77 -19.95 10.36
N THR A 55 -6.44 -19.95 10.43
CA THR A 55 -5.67 -18.75 10.79
C THR A 55 -5.79 -17.65 9.74
N ARG A 56 -5.66 -17.98 8.44
CA ARG A 56 -5.80 -17.02 7.36
C ARG A 56 -7.22 -16.44 7.26
N SER A 57 -8.26 -17.27 7.49
CA SER A 57 -9.65 -16.79 7.44
C SER A 57 -9.94 -15.71 8.49
N VAL A 58 -9.35 -15.79 9.68
CA VAL A 58 -9.52 -14.74 10.70
C VAL A 58 -8.88 -13.43 10.25
N LEU A 59 -7.73 -13.47 9.60
CA LEU A 59 -7.08 -12.31 9.00
C LEU A 59 -7.94 -11.72 7.88
N GLU A 60 -8.43 -12.57 6.95
CA GLU A 60 -9.25 -12.17 5.81
C GLU A 60 -10.56 -11.51 6.26
N GLU A 61 -11.26 -12.11 7.25
CA GLU A 61 -12.46 -11.52 7.83
C GLU A 61 -12.19 -10.13 8.46
N ALA A 62 -11.07 -9.99 9.19
CA ALA A 62 -10.70 -8.72 9.79
C ALA A 62 -10.37 -7.65 8.73
N ALA A 63 -9.61 -8.01 7.70
CA ALA A 63 -9.25 -7.12 6.62
C ALA A 63 -10.50 -6.62 5.84
N ALA A 64 -11.45 -7.53 5.53
CA ALA A 64 -12.70 -7.17 4.90
C ALA A 64 -13.50 -6.16 5.73
N GLN A 65 -13.60 -6.38 7.05
CA GLN A 65 -14.32 -5.45 7.95
C GLN A 65 -13.65 -4.08 8.04
N LEU A 66 -12.32 -4.04 8.15
CA LEU A 66 -11.57 -2.80 8.30
C LEU A 66 -11.67 -1.91 7.06
N GLU A 67 -11.68 -2.49 5.86
CA GLU A 67 -11.84 -1.77 4.59
C GLU A 67 -13.30 -1.61 4.13
N ALA A 68 -14.28 -2.06 4.91
CA ALA A 68 -15.71 -2.05 4.56
C ALA A 68 -16.05 -2.89 3.30
N GLY A 69 -15.25 -3.92 3.00
CA GLY A 69 -15.50 -4.87 1.92
C GLY A 69 -16.39 -6.04 2.33
N ASP A 70 -16.81 -6.82 1.34
CA ASP A 70 -17.62 -8.03 1.54
C ASP A 70 -16.77 -9.28 1.70
N ALA A 71 -15.57 -9.30 1.09
CA ALA A 71 -14.58 -10.36 1.25
C ALA A 71 -13.15 -9.81 1.17
N ALA A 72 -12.21 -10.55 1.77
CA ALA A 72 -10.79 -10.31 1.58
C ALA A 72 -10.02 -11.61 1.31
N PHE A 73 -8.87 -11.49 0.65
CA PHE A 73 -8.01 -12.59 0.24
C PHE A 73 -6.56 -12.26 0.58
N ALA A 74 -5.93 -13.09 1.41
CA ALA A 74 -4.56 -12.88 1.85
C ALA A 74 -3.58 -13.63 0.95
N CYS A 75 -2.70 -12.86 0.30
CA CYS A 75 -1.71 -13.31 -0.68
C CYS A 75 -0.29 -13.29 -0.08
N SER A 76 0.61 -14.06 -0.70
CA SER A 76 2.02 -14.17 -0.28
C SER A 76 2.84 -12.89 -0.45
N SER A 77 2.34 -11.88 -1.16
CA SER A 77 2.94 -10.54 -1.31
C SER A 77 1.96 -9.56 -1.93
N GLY A 78 2.25 -8.24 -1.85
CA GLY A 78 1.48 -7.22 -2.58
C GLY A 78 1.47 -7.45 -4.10
N MET A 79 2.60 -7.91 -4.66
CA MET A 79 2.68 -8.26 -6.09
C MET A 79 1.81 -9.48 -6.44
N ALA A 80 1.71 -10.47 -5.55
CA ALA A 80 0.81 -11.60 -5.72
C ALA A 80 -0.67 -11.17 -5.66
N ALA A 81 -1.00 -10.19 -4.82
CA ALA A 81 -2.33 -9.58 -4.77
C ALA A 81 -2.66 -8.86 -6.08
N LEU A 82 -1.78 -7.98 -6.57
CA LEU A 82 -1.95 -7.30 -7.86
C LEU A 82 -2.05 -8.28 -9.02
N GLN A 83 -1.19 -9.30 -9.07
CA GLN A 83 -1.26 -10.35 -10.10
C GLN A 83 -2.62 -11.06 -10.08
N THR A 84 -3.16 -11.39 -8.91
CA THR A 84 -4.48 -12.02 -8.77
C THR A 84 -5.58 -11.11 -9.28
N VAL A 85 -5.55 -9.82 -8.94
CA VAL A 85 -6.51 -8.82 -9.43
C VAL A 85 -6.39 -8.65 -10.95
N PHE A 86 -5.17 -8.55 -11.50
CA PHE A 86 -5.00 -8.40 -12.95
C PHE A 86 -5.40 -9.65 -13.75
N THR A 87 -5.50 -10.82 -13.12
CA THR A 87 -6.03 -12.04 -13.77
C THR A 87 -7.56 -11.98 -13.99
N LEU A 88 -8.26 -10.98 -13.44
CA LEU A 88 -9.64 -10.66 -13.82
C LEU A 88 -9.76 -10.23 -15.31
N PHE A 89 -8.67 -9.74 -15.90
CA PHE A 89 -8.66 -9.18 -17.25
C PHE A 89 -8.15 -10.19 -18.26
N SER A 90 -8.74 -10.15 -19.44
CA SER A 90 -8.50 -11.08 -20.53
C SER A 90 -7.70 -10.44 -21.66
N HIS A 91 -7.28 -11.25 -22.63
CA HIS A 91 -6.64 -10.77 -23.85
C HIS A 91 -7.50 -9.71 -24.55
N GLY A 92 -6.90 -8.57 -24.84
CA GLY A 92 -7.53 -7.44 -25.49
C GLY A 92 -8.07 -6.38 -24.49
N ASP A 93 -8.13 -6.66 -23.19
CA ASP A 93 -8.58 -5.68 -22.21
C ASP A 93 -7.53 -4.57 -21.98
N HIS A 94 -8.04 -3.36 -21.67
CA HIS A 94 -7.25 -2.17 -21.41
C HIS A 94 -7.54 -1.63 -20.00
N LEU A 95 -6.50 -1.10 -19.36
CA LEU A 95 -6.56 -0.45 -18.04
C LEU A 95 -6.09 1.00 -18.14
N ILE A 96 -6.73 1.89 -17.39
CA ILE A 96 -6.21 3.22 -17.08
C ILE A 96 -5.50 3.14 -15.73
N VAL A 97 -4.31 3.70 -15.58
CA VAL A 97 -3.44 3.53 -14.42
C VAL A 97 -2.84 4.86 -14.00
N SER A 98 -2.72 5.12 -12.71
CA SER A 98 -2.01 6.29 -12.20
C SER A 98 -0.61 6.42 -12.83
N LEU A 99 -0.26 7.63 -13.24
CA LEU A 99 1.02 7.93 -13.91
C LEU A 99 2.22 7.66 -12.99
N ASP A 100 2.12 8.14 -11.76
CA ASP A 100 3.08 7.85 -10.69
C ASP A 100 2.56 6.67 -9.88
N LEU A 101 3.28 5.56 -9.85
CA LEU A 101 2.91 4.35 -9.14
C LEU A 101 4.16 3.50 -8.83
N TYR A 102 4.00 2.55 -7.95
CA TYR A 102 5.08 1.63 -7.59
C TYR A 102 5.71 0.94 -8.81
N GLY A 103 7.04 1.02 -8.94
CA GLY A 103 7.79 0.45 -10.09
C GLY A 103 7.53 -1.04 -10.32
N GLY A 104 7.23 -1.82 -9.27
CA GLY A 104 6.83 -3.23 -9.40
C GLY A 104 5.50 -3.41 -10.13
N THR A 105 4.54 -2.52 -9.90
CA THR A 105 3.24 -2.51 -10.61
C THR A 105 3.45 -2.19 -12.09
N TYR A 106 4.25 -1.17 -12.40
CA TYR A 106 4.67 -0.85 -13.76
C TYR A 106 5.28 -2.06 -14.46
N ARG A 107 6.29 -2.69 -13.82
CA ARG A 107 6.95 -3.89 -14.36
C ARG A 107 5.97 -5.04 -14.59
N LEU A 108 5.03 -5.27 -13.67
CA LEU A 108 4.01 -6.33 -13.81
C LEU A 108 3.12 -6.08 -15.04
N LEU A 109 2.63 -4.85 -15.21
CA LEU A 109 1.80 -4.48 -16.36
C LEU A 109 2.59 -4.57 -17.66
N GLU A 110 3.74 -3.91 -17.77
CA GLU A 110 4.50 -3.79 -19.02
C GLU A 110 5.24 -5.07 -19.46
N ARG A 111 5.71 -5.87 -18.49
CA ARG A 111 6.55 -7.03 -18.81
C ARG A 111 5.84 -8.37 -18.72
N ILE A 112 4.75 -8.44 -17.96
CA ILE A 112 4.03 -9.71 -17.72
C ILE A 112 2.64 -9.65 -18.34
N MET A 113 1.80 -8.67 -17.98
CA MET A 113 0.40 -8.62 -18.41
C MET A 113 0.27 -8.38 -19.92
N THR A 114 1.18 -7.63 -20.52
CA THR A 114 1.28 -7.48 -22.00
C THR A 114 1.45 -8.82 -22.73
N ARG A 115 2.11 -9.82 -22.12
CA ARG A 115 2.24 -11.17 -22.70
C ARG A 115 0.90 -11.91 -22.77
N PHE A 116 -0.06 -11.52 -21.91
CA PHE A 116 -1.41 -12.04 -21.91
C PHE A 116 -2.39 -11.15 -22.69
N GLY A 117 -1.86 -10.08 -23.34
CA GLY A 117 -2.64 -9.18 -24.19
C GLY A 117 -3.43 -8.12 -23.41
N VAL A 118 -3.16 -7.93 -22.13
CA VAL A 118 -3.70 -6.81 -21.35
C VAL A 118 -2.79 -5.60 -21.54
N THR A 119 -3.38 -4.43 -21.80
CA THR A 119 -2.66 -3.18 -22.05
C THR A 119 -3.00 -2.13 -21.00
N ALA A 120 -2.11 -1.15 -20.80
CA ALA A 120 -2.32 -0.07 -19.85
C ALA A 120 -1.99 1.30 -20.45
N SER A 121 -2.75 2.35 -20.04
CA SER A 121 -2.42 3.75 -20.28
C SER A 121 -2.19 4.46 -18.96
N TYR A 122 -1.06 5.12 -18.83
CA TYR A 122 -0.67 5.86 -17.63
C TYR A 122 -1.09 7.32 -17.75
N VAL A 123 -1.77 7.85 -16.73
CA VAL A 123 -2.37 9.18 -16.74
C VAL A 123 -2.44 9.77 -15.33
N ASP A 124 -2.41 11.10 -15.23
CA ASP A 124 -2.81 11.76 -13.98
C ASP A 124 -4.29 11.50 -13.72
N THR A 125 -4.58 10.72 -12.69
CA THR A 125 -5.95 10.31 -12.34
C THR A 125 -6.79 11.44 -11.72
N ASN A 126 -6.23 12.64 -11.51
CA ASN A 126 -7.01 13.84 -11.18
C ASN A 126 -7.50 14.58 -12.43
N ASP A 127 -6.92 14.31 -13.57
CA ASP A 127 -7.30 14.92 -14.84
C ASP A 127 -8.32 14.03 -15.59
N LEU A 128 -9.61 14.32 -15.41
CA LEU A 128 -10.68 13.55 -16.04
C LEU A 128 -10.72 13.70 -17.57
N ASP A 129 -10.20 14.80 -18.11
CA ASP A 129 -10.10 15.01 -19.55
C ASP A 129 -8.99 14.11 -20.10
N ALA A 130 -7.82 14.11 -19.47
CA ALA A 130 -6.74 13.19 -19.83
C ALA A 130 -7.15 11.72 -19.70
N MET A 131 -7.91 11.34 -18.66
CA MET A 131 -8.47 10.00 -18.52
C MET A 131 -9.45 9.67 -19.66
N SER A 132 -10.30 10.63 -20.05
CA SER A 132 -11.25 10.45 -21.15
C SER A 132 -10.57 10.30 -22.51
N GLU A 133 -9.47 11.00 -22.75
CA GLU A 133 -8.65 10.83 -23.96
C GLU A 133 -7.98 9.45 -24.06
N ARG A 134 -7.70 8.82 -22.94
CA ARG A 134 -7.11 7.46 -22.86
C ARG A 134 -8.13 6.34 -22.81
N LEU A 135 -9.43 6.68 -22.67
CA LEU A 135 -10.50 5.69 -22.66
C LEU A 135 -10.61 4.99 -24.03
N GLN A 136 -10.63 3.67 -23.99
CA GLN A 136 -10.81 2.81 -25.17
C GLN A 136 -12.10 1.99 -25.03
N PRO A 137 -12.67 1.48 -26.13
CA PRO A 137 -13.87 0.65 -26.08
C PRO A 137 -13.72 -0.63 -25.23
N ASN A 138 -12.48 -1.09 -25.08
CA ASN A 138 -12.07 -2.27 -24.31
C ASN A 138 -11.47 -1.93 -22.95
N THR A 139 -11.57 -0.69 -22.47
CA THR A 139 -11.17 -0.32 -21.10
C THR A 139 -12.09 -1.02 -20.10
N LYS A 140 -11.53 -1.64 -19.07
CA LYS A 140 -12.25 -2.42 -18.05
C LYS A 140 -12.12 -1.88 -16.65
N ALA A 141 -11.01 -1.23 -16.33
CA ALA A 141 -10.77 -0.75 -14.99
C ALA A 141 -9.85 0.46 -14.94
N ILE A 142 -9.88 1.13 -13.80
CA ILE A 142 -8.90 2.14 -13.39
C ILE A 142 -8.16 1.61 -12.18
N LEU A 143 -6.83 1.68 -12.21
CA LEU A 143 -5.96 1.43 -11.06
C LEU A 143 -5.44 2.76 -10.53
N VAL A 144 -5.76 3.05 -9.29
CA VAL A 144 -5.33 4.27 -8.57
C VAL A 144 -4.40 3.89 -7.42
N GLU A 145 -3.24 4.53 -7.34
CA GLU A 145 -2.41 4.57 -6.14
C GLU A 145 -2.52 5.97 -5.53
N THR A 146 -2.96 6.09 -4.27
CA THR A 146 -3.11 7.41 -3.62
C THR A 146 -2.97 7.31 -2.09
N PRO A 147 -2.03 8.09 -1.48
CA PRO A 147 -0.95 8.85 -2.13
C PRO A 147 -0.06 7.97 -3.00
N THR A 148 0.52 8.53 -4.07
CA THR A 148 1.45 7.79 -4.92
C THR A 148 2.83 7.64 -4.25
N ASN A 149 3.62 6.69 -4.72
CA ASN A 149 5.01 6.51 -4.28
C ASN A 149 5.94 6.59 -5.51
N PRO A 150 6.87 7.60 -5.58
CA PRO A 150 7.39 8.38 -4.46
C PRO A 150 6.89 9.83 -4.36
N LEU A 151 6.12 10.36 -5.33
CA LEU A 151 5.84 11.80 -5.44
C LEU A 151 4.65 12.27 -4.61
N MET A 152 3.99 11.35 -3.90
CA MET A 152 2.90 11.65 -2.97
C MET A 152 1.70 12.37 -3.62
N MET A 153 1.45 12.15 -4.92
CA MET A 153 0.28 12.71 -5.62
C MET A 153 -1.00 12.14 -5.03
N ILE A 154 -2.04 12.99 -4.95
CA ILE A 154 -3.33 12.62 -4.36
C ILE A 154 -4.38 12.60 -5.45
N THR A 155 -5.14 11.52 -5.52
CA THR A 155 -6.31 11.38 -6.40
C THR A 155 -7.60 11.52 -5.59
N ASP A 156 -8.57 12.31 -6.08
CA ASP A 156 -9.94 12.36 -5.50
C ASP A 156 -10.69 11.06 -5.84
N LEU A 157 -10.75 10.16 -4.86
CA LEU A 157 -11.31 8.82 -5.04
C LEU A 157 -12.82 8.84 -5.33
N GLU A 158 -13.59 9.73 -4.71
CA GLU A 158 -15.03 9.83 -4.99
C GLU A 158 -15.27 10.27 -6.45
N LEU A 159 -14.48 11.25 -6.91
CA LEU A 159 -14.56 11.76 -8.27
C LEU A 159 -14.24 10.69 -9.30
N VAL A 160 -13.11 10.01 -9.13
CA VAL A 160 -12.65 8.96 -10.06
C VAL A 160 -13.55 7.73 -10.03
N SER A 161 -13.99 7.29 -8.84
CA SER A 161 -14.89 6.14 -8.72
C SER A 161 -16.27 6.43 -9.36
N SER A 162 -16.80 7.64 -9.21
CA SER A 162 -18.04 8.05 -9.89
C SER A 162 -17.86 8.06 -11.42
N TRP A 163 -16.75 8.64 -11.90
CA TRP A 163 -16.43 8.67 -13.34
C TRP A 163 -16.30 7.27 -13.94
N ALA A 164 -15.66 6.35 -13.22
CA ALA A 164 -15.51 4.94 -13.61
C ALA A 164 -16.85 4.22 -13.65
N LYS A 165 -17.66 4.38 -12.60
CA LYS A 165 -18.97 3.75 -12.46
C LYS A 165 -19.92 4.14 -13.59
N ASP A 166 -19.95 5.41 -13.98
CA ASP A 166 -20.78 5.91 -15.08
C ASP A 166 -20.43 5.26 -16.44
N ARG A 167 -19.23 4.65 -16.53
CA ARG A 167 -18.72 3.97 -17.72
C ARG A 167 -18.66 2.46 -17.60
N GLY A 168 -19.15 1.91 -16.50
CA GLY A 168 -19.13 0.47 -16.22
C GLY A 168 -17.72 -0.09 -16.00
N LEU A 169 -16.78 0.74 -15.52
CA LEU A 169 -15.39 0.36 -15.24
C LEU A 169 -15.23 0.02 -13.74
N LEU A 170 -14.37 -0.94 -13.44
CA LEU A 170 -13.96 -1.22 -12.06
C LEU A 170 -12.97 -0.14 -11.56
N THR A 171 -13.11 0.25 -10.31
CA THR A 171 -12.13 1.07 -9.60
C THR A 171 -11.33 0.21 -8.63
N ILE A 172 -10.03 0.11 -8.88
CA ILE A 172 -9.05 -0.62 -8.06
C ILE A 172 -8.15 0.40 -7.38
N VAL A 173 -8.02 0.33 -6.07
CA VAL A 173 -7.20 1.28 -5.29
C VAL A 173 -6.11 0.55 -4.52
N ASP A 174 -4.86 0.93 -4.73
CA ASP A 174 -3.77 0.56 -3.83
C ASP A 174 -3.77 1.51 -2.62
N ASN A 175 -4.22 1.01 -1.46
CA ASN A 175 -4.35 1.76 -0.22
C ASN A 175 -3.21 1.46 0.78
N THR A 176 -2.08 0.99 0.28
CA THR A 176 -0.93 0.56 1.09
C THR A 176 -0.44 1.65 2.04
N LEU A 177 -0.40 2.92 1.58
CA LEU A 177 0.22 4.02 2.35
C LEU A 177 -0.67 4.60 3.44
N LEU A 178 -1.99 4.61 3.27
CA LEU A 178 -2.92 5.17 4.25
C LEU A 178 -3.54 4.11 5.16
N THR A 179 -3.58 2.86 4.70
CA THR A 179 -4.21 1.74 5.41
C THR A 179 -5.70 2.02 5.71
N PRO A 180 -6.50 1.03 6.12
CA PRO A 180 -7.89 1.27 6.51
C PRO A 180 -8.03 2.17 7.74
N PHE A 181 -6.92 2.45 8.44
CA PHE A 181 -6.93 3.35 9.59
C PHE A 181 -7.17 4.81 9.18
N PHE A 182 -6.55 5.29 8.11
CA PHE A 182 -6.71 6.67 7.64
C PHE A 182 -7.63 6.81 6.44
N GLN A 183 -7.75 5.81 5.57
CA GLN A 183 -8.55 5.88 4.34
C GLN A 183 -9.23 4.55 4.05
N ARG A 184 -10.50 4.60 3.61
CA ARG A 184 -11.30 3.44 3.20
C ARG A 184 -11.86 3.63 1.81
N PRO A 185 -11.13 3.23 0.78
CA PRO A 185 -11.51 3.48 -0.61
C PRO A 185 -12.87 2.87 -1.01
N ILE A 186 -13.27 1.75 -0.41
CA ILE A 186 -14.59 1.14 -0.68
C ILE A 186 -15.73 2.08 -0.27
N GLU A 187 -15.60 2.81 0.83
CA GLU A 187 -16.58 3.81 1.26
C GLU A 187 -16.62 5.03 0.31
N LEU A 188 -15.55 5.25 -0.47
CA LEU A 188 -15.40 6.29 -1.49
C LEU A 188 -15.74 5.81 -2.91
N GLY A 189 -16.26 4.58 -3.04
CA GLY A 189 -16.77 4.04 -4.31
C GLY A 189 -15.84 3.06 -5.03
N ALA A 190 -14.71 2.68 -4.47
CA ALA A 190 -13.84 1.65 -5.05
C ALA A 190 -14.50 0.27 -4.99
N ASP A 191 -14.24 -0.56 -5.99
CA ASP A 191 -14.70 -1.96 -6.08
C ASP A 191 -13.71 -2.92 -5.45
N ILE A 192 -12.41 -2.64 -5.60
CA ILE A 192 -11.29 -3.46 -5.11
C ILE A 192 -10.28 -2.56 -4.41
N VAL A 193 -9.83 -2.99 -3.24
CA VAL A 193 -8.68 -2.41 -2.54
C VAL A 193 -7.56 -3.43 -2.48
N VAL A 194 -6.34 -2.99 -2.75
CA VAL A 194 -5.13 -3.82 -2.65
C VAL A 194 -4.19 -3.21 -1.61
N HIS A 195 -3.51 -4.07 -0.86
CA HIS A 195 -2.44 -3.68 0.04
C HIS A 195 -1.19 -4.53 -0.19
N SER A 196 -0.05 -3.88 -0.25
CA SER A 196 1.18 -4.53 0.19
C SER A 196 1.17 -4.56 1.73
N ALA A 197 0.62 -5.64 2.30
CA ALA A 197 0.52 -5.79 3.74
C ALA A 197 1.89 -5.96 4.43
N THR A 198 2.94 -6.16 3.65
CA THR A 198 4.37 -6.07 4.02
C THR A 198 4.71 -4.75 4.71
N LYS A 199 3.99 -3.66 4.39
CA LYS A 199 4.26 -2.29 4.81
C LYS A 199 3.60 -1.99 6.16
N TYR A 200 2.87 -0.92 6.30
CA TYR A 200 2.26 -0.48 7.56
C TYR A 200 1.40 -1.53 8.26
N LEU A 201 0.68 -2.38 7.51
CA LEU A 201 -0.16 -3.42 8.12
C LEU A 201 0.68 -4.43 8.93
N GLY A 202 1.77 -4.94 8.37
CA GLY A 202 2.77 -5.73 9.09
C GLY A 202 3.57 -4.89 10.08
N GLY A 203 4.20 -3.84 9.59
CA GLY A 203 4.79 -2.74 10.34
C GLY A 203 6.09 -3.06 11.10
N HIS A 204 6.67 -4.26 10.96
CA HIS A 204 7.84 -4.69 11.74
C HIS A 204 8.97 -5.25 10.85
N ASN A 205 8.91 -5.05 9.54
CA ASN A 205 9.91 -5.52 8.57
C ASN A 205 10.20 -7.05 8.64
N ASP A 206 9.23 -7.84 9.12
CA ASP A 206 9.38 -9.28 9.43
C ASP A 206 8.40 -10.19 8.68
N VAL A 207 7.49 -9.63 7.88
CA VAL A 207 6.49 -10.39 7.10
C VAL A 207 6.33 -9.84 5.70
N LEU A 208 6.29 -10.72 4.71
CA LEU A 208 5.92 -10.41 3.33
C LEU A 208 4.49 -10.88 3.09
N ALA A 209 3.58 -9.96 2.77
CA ALA A 209 2.17 -10.28 2.58
C ALA A 209 1.48 -9.29 1.63
N GLY A 210 0.35 -9.72 1.06
CA GLY A 210 -0.58 -8.90 0.30
C GLY A 210 -2.00 -9.14 0.72
N LEU A 211 -2.87 -8.16 0.55
CA LEU A 211 -4.31 -8.30 0.77
C LEU A 211 -5.06 -7.76 -0.45
N ILE A 212 -6.14 -8.43 -0.81
CA ILE A 212 -7.17 -7.97 -1.74
C ILE A 212 -8.46 -7.87 -0.95
N ILE A 213 -9.15 -6.75 -1.02
CA ILE A 213 -10.48 -6.57 -0.45
C ILE A 213 -11.42 -6.18 -1.57
N ALA A 214 -12.60 -6.79 -1.64
CA ALA A 214 -13.55 -6.57 -2.71
C ALA A 214 -14.97 -6.32 -2.19
N LYS A 215 -15.75 -5.62 -3.01
CA LYS A 215 -17.16 -5.31 -2.81
C LYS A 215 -18.01 -5.93 -3.90
N GLY A 216 -19.14 -6.54 -3.52
CA GLY A 216 -20.08 -7.18 -4.44
C GLY A 216 -19.87 -8.69 -4.57
N GLU A 217 -20.98 -9.44 -4.51
CA GLU A 217 -20.98 -10.92 -4.46
C GLU A 217 -20.27 -11.56 -5.66
N GLN A 218 -20.58 -11.10 -6.86
CA GLN A 218 -20.01 -11.67 -8.10
C GLN A 218 -18.48 -11.47 -8.15
N LEU A 219 -18.01 -10.27 -7.83
CA LEU A 219 -16.58 -9.93 -7.84
C LEU A 219 -15.82 -10.73 -6.76
N CYS A 220 -16.42 -10.84 -5.57
CA CYS A 220 -15.84 -11.66 -4.49
C CYS A 220 -15.75 -13.15 -4.86
N ALA A 221 -16.76 -13.70 -5.54
CA ALA A 221 -16.75 -15.09 -5.99
C ALA A 221 -15.66 -15.34 -7.05
N GLU A 222 -15.50 -14.43 -8.01
CA GLU A 222 -14.46 -14.51 -9.04
C GLU A 222 -13.06 -14.40 -8.43
N LEU A 223 -12.83 -13.45 -7.54
CA LEU A 223 -11.55 -13.31 -6.85
C LEU A 223 -11.23 -14.53 -5.95
N ALA A 224 -12.23 -15.12 -5.30
CA ALA A 224 -12.05 -16.36 -4.55
C ALA A 224 -11.59 -17.52 -5.45
N PHE A 225 -12.21 -17.64 -6.62
CA PHE A 225 -11.81 -18.63 -7.63
C PHE A 225 -10.37 -18.41 -8.11
N LEU A 226 -10.03 -17.17 -8.48
CA LEU A 226 -8.70 -16.82 -8.97
C LEU A 226 -7.62 -17.01 -7.88
N HIS A 227 -7.87 -16.52 -6.67
CA HIS A 227 -6.96 -16.68 -5.54
C HIS A 227 -6.64 -18.16 -5.25
N ASN A 228 -7.67 -19.02 -5.22
CA ASN A 228 -7.48 -20.45 -5.04
C ASN A 228 -6.75 -21.11 -6.23
N SER A 229 -7.07 -20.69 -7.46
CA SER A 229 -6.51 -21.30 -8.70
C SER A 229 -5.04 -20.91 -8.91
N ILE A 230 -4.69 -19.64 -8.67
CA ILE A 230 -3.30 -19.15 -8.74
C ILE A 230 -2.47 -19.74 -7.59
N GLY A 231 -3.08 -19.85 -6.40
CA GLY A 231 -2.46 -20.50 -5.25
C GLY A 231 -1.40 -19.66 -4.52
N ALA A 232 -1.29 -18.35 -4.83
CA ALA A 232 -0.37 -17.42 -4.15
C ALA A 232 -0.89 -16.98 -2.77
N VAL A 233 -1.37 -17.94 -1.98
CA VAL A 233 -2.01 -17.73 -0.68
C VAL A 233 -0.99 -17.48 0.43
N LEU A 234 -1.37 -16.68 1.42
CA LEU A 234 -0.55 -16.42 2.61
C LEU A 234 -0.52 -17.63 3.53
N GLY A 235 0.66 -17.97 4.04
CA GLY A 235 0.85 -19.06 5.01
C GLY A 235 0.26 -18.73 6.38
N PRO A 236 -0.04 -19.75 7.22
CA PRO A 236 -0.63 -19.54 8.54
C PRO A 236 0.29 -18.79 9.51
N GLN A 237 1.60 -19.01 9.45
CA GLN A 237 2.59 -18.30 10.26
C GLN A 237 2.61 -16.80 9.90
N ASP A 238 2.70 -16.48 8.60
CA ASP A 238 2.71 -15.11 8.11
C ASP A 238 1.36 -14.41 8.37
N SER A 239 0.23 -15.15 8.27
CA SER A 239 -1.09 -14.64 8.64
C SER A 239 -1.15 -14.25 10.12
N PHE A 240 -0.53 -15.04 11.00
CA PHE A 240 -0.44 -14.73 12.43
C PHE A 240 0.43 -13.49 12.69
N LEU A 241 1.61 -13.39 12.06
CA LEU A 241 2.51 -12.23 12.17
C LEU A 241 1.82 -10.96 11.69
N LEU A 242 1.12 -11.03 10.55
CA LEU A 242 0.37 -9.90 10.01
C LEU A 242 -0.74 -9.46 10.96
N MET A 243 -1.57 -10.37 11.46
CA MET A 243 -2.59 -10.04 12.47
C MET A 243 -1.98 -9.39 13.71
N ARG A 244 -0.84 -9.90 14.17
CA ARG A 244 -0.13 -9.34 15.33
C ARG A 244 0.34 -7.90 15.04
N GLY A 245 0.89 -7.63 13.86
CA GLY A 245 1.27 -6.29 13.42
C GLY A 245 0.07 -5.34 13.35
N MET A 246 -1.04 -5.79 12.77
CA MET A 246 -2.26 -4.98 12.64
C MET A 246 -2.85 -4.54 13.99
N LYS A 247 -2.67 -5.31 15.06
CA LYS A 247 -3.18 -4.94 16.40
C LYS A 247 -2.62 -3.63 16.94
N THR A 248 -1.46 -3.19 16.48
CA THR A 248 -0.83 -1.93 16.89
C THR A 248 -0.87 -0.86 15.79
N LEU A 249 -1.61 -1.12 14.70
CA LEU A 249 -1.61 -0.23 13.53
C LEU A 249 -1.97 1.20 13.89
N ALA A 250 -3.05 1.43 14.65
CA ALA A 250 -3.50 2.76 15.02
C ALA A 250 -2.39 3.57 15.71
N LEU A 251 -1.79 3.00 16.76
CA LEU A 251 -0.70 3.65 17.51
C LEU A 251 0.52 3.96 16.63
N ARG A 252 0.84 3.05 15.69
CA ARG A 252 1.97 3.23 14.79
C ARG A 252 1.68 4.31 13.75
N MET A 253 0.51 4.29 13.12
CA MET A 253 0.12 5.28 12.12
C MET A 253 0.09 6.70 12.69
N GLU A 254 -0.48 6.90 13.88
CA GLU A 254 -0.45 8.20 14.58
C GLU A 254 0.98 8.68 14.85
N ARG A 255 1.88 7.78 15.28
CA ARG A 255 3.28 8.13 15.54
C ARG A 255 4.06 8.40 14.26
N HIS A 256 3.84 7.61 13.21
CA HIS A 256 4.43 7.82 11.88
C HIS A 256 4.06 9.17 11.31
N GLU A 257 2.76 9.54 11.33
CA GLU A 257 2.26 10.83 10.86
C GLU A 257 2.85 11.99 11.66
N TYR A 258 2.86 11.89 13.00
CA TYR A 258 3.45 12.91 13.88
C TYR A 258 4.92 13.17 13.54
N ASN A 259 5.71 12.11 13.48
CA ASN A 259 7.13 12.20 13.16
C ASN A 259 7.38 12.73 11.75
N ALA A 260 6.65 12.20 10.76
CA ALA A 260 6.77 12.63 9.36
C ALA A 260 6.43 14.11 9.17
N THR A 261 5.38 14.58 9.84
CA THR A 261 4.97 15.99 9.79
C THR A 261 6.04 16.90 10.37
N ALA A 262 6.62 16.55 11.51
CA ALA A 262 7.68 17.34 12.13
C ALA A 262 8.94 17.40 11.25
N ILE A 263 9.38 16.24 10.71
CA ILE A 263 10.57 16.16 9.84
C ILE A 263 10.33 16.87 8.50
N ALA A 264 9.14 16.73 7.91
CA ALA A 264 8.80 17.42 6.66
C ALA A 264 8.85 18.95 6.83
N ASN A 265 8.33 19.48 7.94
CA ASN A 265 8.43 20.92 8.25
C ASN A 265 9.89 21.36 8.47
N TYR A 266 10.69 20.57 9.17
CA TYR A 266 12.13 20.84 9.33
C TYR A 266 12.84 20.91 7.97
N LEU A 267 12.63 19.92 7.09
CA LEU A 267 13.25 19.87 5.77
C LEU A 267 12.76 20.97 4.83
N LEU A 268 11.51 21.41 4.95
CA LEU A 268 10.94 22.49 4.14
C LEU A 268 11.70 23.83 4.31
N GLU A 269 12.26 24.07 5.48
CA GLU A 269 13.02 25.26 5.81
C GLU A 269 14.54 25.08 5.62
N HIS A 270 14.99 23.85 5.35
CA HIS A 270 16.42 23.54 5.28
C HIS A 270 17.07 24.03 3.98
N GLU A 271 18.22 24.72 4.09
CA GLU A 271 18.91 25.36 2.94
C GLU A 271 19.31 24.41 1.79
N ALA A 272 19.56 23.11 2.07
CA ALA A 272 19.94 22.12 1.04
C ALA A 272 18.74 21.51 0.31
N VAL A 273 17.51 21.75 0.80
CA VAL A 273 16.28 21.18 0.25
C VAL A 273 15.61 22.18 -0.69
N GLU A 274 15.19 21.70 -1.85
CA GLU A 274 14.46 22.48 -2.86
C GLU A 274 12.94 22.37 -2.64
N GLU A 275 12.46 21.13 -2.39
CA GLU A 275 11.04 20.85 -2.31
C GLU A 275 10.77 19.64 -1.40
N VAL A 276 9.62 19.62 -0.73
CA VAL A 276 9.14 18.50 0.06
C VAL A 276 7.76 18.07 -0.42
N TYR A 277 7.63 16.80 -0.81
CA TYR A 277 6.40 16.17 -1.30
C TYR A 277 5.70 15.45 -0.15
N TYR A 278 4.81 16.12 0.55
CA TYR A 278 4.06 15.55 1.66
C TYR A 278 2.66 16.16 1.79
N PRO A 279 1.57 15.36 1.66
CA PRO A 279 0.20 15.87 1.61
C PRO A 279 -0.29 16.60 2.86
N ALA A 280 0.35 16.38 4.02
CA ALA A 280 0.06 17.14 5.24
C ALA A 280 0.47 18.62 5.15
N LEU A 281 1.41 18.98 4.29
CA LEU A 281 1.85 20.35 4.11
C LEU A 281 0.79 21.16 3.33
N ARG A 282 0.47 22.38 3.80
CA ARG A 282 -0.56 23.22 3.19
C ARG A 282 -0.29 23.64 1.74
N ASN A 283 0.97 23.69 1.35
CA ASN A 283 1.40 24.02 -0.01
C ASN A 283 1.37 22.82 -0.97
N HIS A 284 1.08 21.62 -0.49
CA HIS A 284 0.96 20.44 -1.33
C HIS A 284 -0.32 20.52 -2.19
N PRO A 285 -0.26 20.29 -3.52
CA PRO A 285 -1.43 20.41 -4.41
C PRO A 285 -2.64 19.57 -3.99
N GLY A 286 -2.38 18.37 -3.48
CA GLY A 286 -3.41 17.42 -3.02
C GLY A 286 -3.88 17.62 -1.58
N HIS A 287 -3.39 18.63 -0.84
CA HIS A 287 -3.69 18.80 0.60
C HIS A 287 -5.18 18.83 0.92
N SER A 288 -5.97 19.59 0.15
CA SER A 288 -7.42 19.70 0.37
C SER A 288 -8.16 18.39 0.10
N ILE A 289 -7.78 17.66 -0.94
CA ILE A 289 -8.36 16.36 -1.31
C ILE A 289 -8.01 15.33 -0.23
N GLN A 290 -6.74 15.27 0.19
CA GLN A 290 -6.28 14.39 1.27
C GLN A 290 -7.11 14.58 2.55
N ASN A 291 -7.29 15.82 3.00
CA ASN A 291 -8.06 16.13 4.22
C ASN A 291 -9.58 15.88 4.07
N LYS A 292 -10.11 15.84 2.83
CA LYS A 292 -11.52 15.51 2.56
C LYS A 292 -11.77 14.00 2.69
N GLN A 293 -10.87 13.17 2.15
CA GLN A 293 -11.10 11.74 1.96
C GLN A 293 -10.39 10.83 2.96
N SER A 294 -9.47 11.37 3.77
CA SER A 294 -8.74 10.61 4.79
C SER A 294 -8.76 11.32 6.15
N SER A 295 -8.60 10.54 7.22
CA SER A 295 -8.55 11.06 8.60
C SER A 295 -7.14 11.41 9.07
N GLY A 296 -6.11 11.21 8.22
CA GLY A 296 -4.71 11.49 8.54
C GLY A 296 -3.81 11.30 7.33
N ASN A 297 -2.51 11.33 7.58
CA ASN A 297 -1.48 11.23 6.56
C ASN A 297 -0.53 10.05 6.82
N THR A 298 0.15 9.63 5.77
CA THR A 298 1.15 8.55 5.84
C THR A 298 2.42 9.00 6.58
N GLY A 299 3.21 8.05 7.03
CA GLY A 299 4.57 8.28 7.56
C GLY A 299 5.65 8.32 6.49
N ILE A 300 5.30 8.37 5.22
CA ILE A 300 6.25 8.45 4.11
C ILE A 300 6.10 9.78 3.38
N PHE A 301 7.22 10.33 2.95
CA PHE A 301 7.27 11.49 2.08
C PHE A 301 8.58 11.50 1.28
N SER A 302 8.64 12.32 0.23
CA SER A 302 9.86 12.55 -0.51
C SER A 302 10.30 14.00 -0.40
N PHE A 303 11.59 14.23 -0.61
CA PHE A 303 12.14 15.57 -0.70
C PHE A 303 13.21 15.63 -1.79
N ARG A 304 13.29 16.77 -2.45
CA ARG A 304 14.27 17.04 -3.50
C ARG A 304 15.37 17.94 -2.96
N LEU A 305 16.60 17.53 -3.17
CA LEU A 305 17.78 18.33 -2.86
C LEU A 305 18.03 19.38 -3.95
N LYS A 306 18.67 20.50 -3.61
CA LYS A 306 19.08 21.53 -4.58
C LYS A 306 20.18 21.04 -5.54
N ASP A 307 20.97 20.06 -5.13
CA ASP A 307 22.09 19.52 -5.90
C ASP A 307 22.19 18.01 -5.70
N ALA A 308 22.27 17.25 -6.78
CA ALA A 308 22.40 15.80 -6.76
C ALA A 308 23.66 15.31 -6.03
N ARG A 309 24.72 16.14 -5.98
CA ARG A 309 25.97 15.81 -5.28
C ARG A 309 25.79 15.59 -3.77
N TYR A 310 24.71 16.09 -3.18
CA TYR A 310 24.38 15.85 -1.77
C TYR A 310 23.89 14.42 -1.49
N VAL A 311 23.34 13.71 -2.49
CA VAL A 311 22.65 12.42 -2.27
C VAL A 311 23.55 11.38 -1.67
N GLU A 312 24.68 11.07 -2.32
CA GLU A 312 25.60 10.03 -1.86
C GLU A 312 26.22 10.33 -0.47
N PRO A 313 26.73 11.55 -0.20
CA PRO A 313 27.20 11.89 1.14
C PRO A 313 26.12 11.76 2.23
N ILE A 314 24.89 12.22 1.98
CA ILE A 314 23.78 12.07 2.95
C ILE A 314 23.55 10.59 3.27
N LEU A 315 23.41 9.74 2.24
CA LEU A 315 23.15 8.32 2.41
C LEU A 315 24.28 7.59 3.17
N ARG A 316 25.52 8.08 3.06
CA ARG A 316 26.68 7.55 3.76
C ARG A 316 26.78 8.02 5.23
N HIS A 317 26.26 9.23 5.52
CA HIS A 317 26.39 9.84 6.84
C HIS A 317 25.21 9.64 7.77
N ILE A 318 24.03 9.21 7.30
CA ILE A 318 22.93 8.80 8.18
C ILE A 318 23.39 7.63 9.06
N LYS A 319 22.96 7.62 10.33
CA LYS A 319 23.39 6.65 11.36
C LYS A 319 22.23 5.91 12.00
N LEU A 320 21.15 6.62 12.30
CA LEU A 320 19.92 6.06 12.87
C LEU A 320 18.97 5.61 11.76
N ILE A 321 18.79 6.45 10.74
CA ILE A 321 18.00 6.14 9.57
C ILE A 321 18.78 5.17 8.69
N ALA A 322 18.18 4.02 8.34
CA ALA A 322 18.86 3.03 7.50
C ALA A 322 18.67 3.34 6.00
N PHE A 323 19.76 3.30 5.23
CA PHE A 323 19.66 3.31 3.77
C PHE A 323 19.23 1.92 3.30
N ALA A 324 17.93 1.77 3.05
CA ALA A 324 17.31 0.49 2.69
C ALA A 324 16.04 0.70 1.86
N GLU A 325 15.69 -0.33 1.10
CA GLU A 325 14.39 -0.39 0.43
C GLU A 325 13.29 -0.84 1.41
N SER A 326 12.06 -0.55 1.09
CA SER A 326 10.84 -0.75 1.84
C SER A 326 10.32 0.53 2.49
N LEU A 327 9.26 0.40 3.27
CA LEU A 327 8.61 1.50 4.00
C LEU A 327 7.64 0.94 5.05
N GLY A 328 7.17 1.80 5.95
CA GLY A 328 6.07 1.50 6.86
C GLY A 328 6.41 0.60 8.04
N GLY A 329 7.69 0.27 8.22
CA GLY A 329 8.20 -0.38 9.43
C GLY A 329 8.38 0.62 10.59
N VAL A 330 8.57 0.08 11.79
CA VAL A 330 8.82 0.88 13.00
C VAL A 330 10.17 1.60 12.94
N GLU A 331 11.11 1.11 12.14
CA GLU A 331 12.40 1.77 11.86
C GLU A 331 12.30 2.73 10.68
N SER A 332 13.02 3.84 10.75
CA SER A 332 13.13 4.84 9.67
C SER A 332 14.06 4.37 8.55
N LEU A 333 13.58 4.49 7.30
CA LEU A 333 14.29 4.05 6.11
C LEU A 333 14.42 5.19 5.09
N MET A 334 15.64 5.43 4.60
CA MET A 334 15.90 6.31 3.46
C MET A 334 16.06 5.49 2.19
N THR A 335 15.43 5.91 1.11
CA THR A 335 15.51 5.26 -0.21
C THR A 335 15.92 6.28 -1.26
N TYR A 336 16.70 5.87 -2.24
CA TYR A 336 17.02 6.64 -3.44
C TYR A 336 16.22 6.09 -4.62
N PRO A 337 15.04 6.64 -4.93
CA PRO A 337 14.11 6.05 -5.91
C PRO A 337 14.72 5.85 -7.29
N ALA A 338 15.55 6.78 -7.75
CA ALA A 338 16.12 6.76 -9.09
C ALA A 338 16.92 5.48 -9.43
N VAL A 339 17.57 4.86 -8.44
CA VAL A 339 18.42 3.67 -8.64
C VAL A 339 17.90 2.43 -7.92
N GLN A 340 16.83 2.54 -7.12
CA GLN A 340 16.23 1.45 -6.37
C GLN A 340 14.80 1.16 -6.84
N THR A 341 13.80 1.73 -6.19
CA THR A 341 12.38 1.38 -6.37
C THR A 341 11.80 1.71 -7.75
N HIS A 342 12.41 2.65 -8.49
CA HIS A 342 11.98 3.10 -9.82
C HIS A 342 13.03 2.86 -10.91
N ALA A 343 14.06 2.06 -10.62
CA ALA A 343 15.11 1.73 -11.60
C ALA A 343 14.58 0.99 -12.85
N ASP A 344 13.48 0.25 -12.71
CA ASP A 344 12.82 -0.48 -13.82
C ASP A 344 12.03 0.44 -14.77
N ILE A 345 11.74 1.69 -14.37
CA ILE A 345 11.07 2.68 -15.22
C ILE A 345 12.13 3.36 -16.10
N PRO A 346 11.91 3.46 -17.43
CA PRO A 346 12.84 4.16 -18.32
C PRO A 346 13.17 5.57 -17.82
N GLU A 347 14.45 5.96 -17.88
CA GLU A 347 14.92 7.23 -17.30
C GLU A 347 14.16 8.45 -17.83
N GLU A 348 13.84 8.49 -19.13
CA GLU A 348 13.08 9.57 -19.74
C GLU A 348 11.68 9.71 -19.11
N ILE A 349 10.98 8.60 -18.90
CA ILE A 349 9.66 8.55 -18.27
C ILE A 349 9.80 8.99 -16.81
N ARG A 350 10.76 8.42 -16.09
CA ARG A 350 11.01 8.70 -14.68
C ARG A 350 11.30 10.19 -14.45
N ARG A 351 12.17 10.80 -15.27
CA ARG A 351 12.46 12.25 -15.20
C ARG A 351 11.24 13.09 -15.56
N ALA A 352 10.45 12.69 -16.56
CA ALA A 352 9.25 13.40 -16.97
C ALA A 352 8.19 13.48 -15.86
N ILE A 353 8.07 12.43 -15.03
CA ILE A 353 7.17 12.43 -13.88
C ILE A 353 7.76 13.11 -12.63
N GLY A 354 9.03 13.52 -12.64
CA GLY A 354 9.68 14.25 -11.55
C GLY A 354 10.57 13.40 -10.63
N VAL A 355 10.79 12.13 -10.95
CA VAL A 355 11.73 11.24 -10.20
C VAL A 355 13.11 11.36 -10.81
N ASP A 356 13.86 12.38 -10.40
CA ASP A 356 15.21 12.66 -10.84
C ASP A 356 16.29 12.18 -9.85
N ASP A 357 17.55 12.51 -10.12
CA ASP A 357 18.73 12.14 -9.34
C ASP A 357 18.93 12.97 -8.05
N ARG A 358 18.02 13.90 -7.74
CA ARG A 358 18.03 14.72 -6.52
C ARG A 358 16.96 14.30 -5.50
N LEU A 359 16.10 13.33 -5.87
CA LEU A 359 14.98 12.92 -5.06
C LEU A 359 15.38 11.83 -4.06
N LEU A 360 15.13 12.07 -2.79
CA LEU A 360 15.20 11.08 -1.71
C LEU A 360 13.80 10.83 -1.14
N ARG A 361 13.53 9.60 -0.73
CA ARG A 361 12.28 9.20 -0.07
C ARG A 361 12.58 8.74 1.35
N LEU A 362 11.88 9.30 2.33
CA LEU A 362 11.99 8.93 3.74
C LEU A 362 10.71 8.22 4.19
N SER A 363 10.84 6.98 4.64
CA SER A 363 9.82 6.29 5.42
C SER A 363 10.16 6.49 6.89
N VAL A 364 9.38 7.31 7.55
CA VAL A 364 9.62 7.70 8.94
C VAL A 364 9.07 6.64 9.88
N GLY A 365 9.89 6.14 10.78
CA GLY A 365 9.55 5.18 11.81
C GLY A 365 8.92 5.82 13.06
N ILE A 366 8.95 5.07 14.16
CA ILE A 366 8.35 5.50 15.43
C ILE A 366 9.38 5.92 16.50
N GLU A 367 10.64 6.08 16.10
CA GLU A 367 11.73 6.55 16.94
C GLU A 367 11.40 7.96 17.52
N HIS A 368 12.20 8.46 18.45
CA HIS A 368 12.03 9.82 18.92
C HIS A 368 12.32 10.82 17.80
N VAL A 369 11.42 11.77 17.56
CA VAL A 369 11.50 12.68 16.42
C VAL A 369 12.76 13.55 16.45
N ASP A 370 13.20 14.00 17.64
CA ASP A 370 14.40 14.81 17.77
C ASP A 370 15.69 14.04 17.38
N ASP A 371 15.72 12.74 17.65
CA ASP A 371 16.86 11.89 17.26
C ASP A 371 16.92 11.72 15.72
N LEU A 372 15.75 11.59 15.07
CA LEU A 372 15.65 11.52 13.61
C LEU A 372 16.05 12.83 12.95
N ILE A 373 15.62 13.97 13.49
CA ILE A 373 16.02 15.31 12.99
C ILE A 373 17.51 15.52 13.21
N ALA A 374 18.06 15.14 14.36
CA ALA A 374 19.50 15.24 14.62
C ALA A 374 20.33 14.39 13.67
N ASP A 375 19.85 13.19 13.31
CA ASP A 375 20.51 12.33 12.32
C ASP A 375 20.52 12.93 10.93
N LEU A 376 19.40 13.52 10.50
CA LEU A 376 19.31 14.24 9.22
C LEU A 376 20.20 15.48 9.19
N GLU A 377 20.17 16.31 10.25
CA GLU A 377 20.98 17.54 10.37
C GLU A 377 22.48 17.24 10.26
N GLN A 378 22.96 16.22 11.01
CA GLN A 378 24.38 15.86 10.97
C GLN A 378 24.79 15.31 9.59
N ALA A 379 23.91 14.55 8.91
CA ALA A 379 24.18 14.02 7.58
C ALA A 379 24.19 15.14 6.50
N LEU A 380 23.24 16.06 6.55
CA LEU A 380 23.16 17.23 5.66
C LEU A 380 24.36 18.16 5.86
N THR A 381 24.77 18.40 7.11
CA THR A 381 25.94 19.22 7.46
C THR A 381 27.23 18.57 6.93
N ALA A 382 27.42 17.25 7.16
CA ALA A 382 28.59 16.53 6.65
C ALA A 382 28.65 16.55 5.12
N ALA A 383 27.52 16.34 4.44
CA ALA A 383 27.44 16.41 2.98
C ALA A 383 27.81 17.82 2.46
N LYS A 384 27.39 18.89 3.14
CA LYS A 384 27.78 20.26 2.78
C LYS A 384 29.27 20.50 2.92
N GLN A 385 29.90 19.98 3.99
CA GLN A 385 31.34 20.12 4.22
C GLN A 385 32.19 19.38 3.17
N GLU A 386 31.72 18.24 2.70
CA GLU A 386 32.42 17.47 1.65
C GLU A 386 32.35 18.11 0.27
N LEU A 387 31.36 18.96 0.02
CA LEU A 387 31.17 19.64 -1.28
C LEU A 387 31.83 21.03 -1.35
N GLN A 388 32.31 21.54 -0.22
CA GLN A 388 33.09 22.79 -0.13
C GLN A 388 34.57 22.54 -0.37
#